data_4c3b98ce9188fa09d96133af0df8bfe1
#
_entry.id   4c3b98ce9188fa09d96133af0df8bfe1
#
_cell.length_a   1.000
_cell.length_b   1.000
_cell.length_c   1.000
_cell.angle_alpha   90.00
_cell.angle_beta   90.00
_cell.angle_gamma   90.00
#
_symmetry.space_group_name_H-M   'P 1'
#
loop_
_entity.id
_entity.type
_entity.pdbx_description
1 polymer ?
#
loop_
_entity_poly.entity_id
_entity_poly.type
_entity_poly.pdbx_seq_one_letter_code
_entity_poly.pdbx_strand_id
1 'polypeptide(L)'
;MLMLALLCALFSACATEALLPTEPAAPSPAQEPEAAPTPAPTPEPDADALCTMCRDGFFAAFAPDYSGHDYTSLGMLDMLGLIEKQPLYAELAADTHTIAQMCARTAAQDVKAMSSLIDRTSVTVTGKLDWRLIAAACTMLDEPDKAIAAHTDVSVTIEGKTLNVCVSLPDFDALFAPLASDVHYGAMSLYCYLNTTYDNNAQILDNDGSYELSDEYIATIIDPLPKRHIKDGWYGDRSKSTRRHMGTDIRAREWQDIPSCTAGEVVRIAYNDIAGNYVTVKDDYGFYYSYCHMVELTTFLSEGDRVEQGQLIGHVGNTGNSDAPHLHLSIIAPEYVYINPYPVLARVRYGK
;
A
#
# COMPACT_ATOMS: atom_id res chain seq x y z
N MET A 1 -7.34 4.03 -29.92
CA MET A 1 -7.68 4.67 -31.22
C MET A 1 -8.13 6.09 -30.95
N LEU A 2 -7.37 7.07 -31.45
CA LEU A 2 -7.64 8.51 -31.57
C LEU A 2 -7.97 9.28 -30.28
N MET A 3 -7.23 10.29 -29.89
CA MET A 3 -7.06 11.54 -30.60
C MET A 3 -5.72 12.20 -30.25
N LEU A 4 -4.94 12.31 -31.27
CA LEU A 4 -3.79 13.20 -31.41
C LEU A 4 -4.32 14.43 -32.17
N ALA A 5 -3.64 15.56 -31.96
CA ALA A 5 -3.70 16.80 -32.73
C ALA A 5 -4.64 17.90 -32.23
N LEU A 6 -4.09 19.05 -31.85
CA LEU A 6 -4.03 20.20 -32.76
C LEU A 6 -3.39 21.40 -32.05
N LEU A 7 -2.22 21.83 -32.45
CA LEU A 7 -1.81 23.23 -32.34
C LEU A 7 -1.16 23.64 -33.64
N CYS A 8 -1.93 24.29 -34.51
CA CYS A 8 -1.43 25.01 -35.66
C CYS A 8 -1.76 26.48 -35.54
N ALA A 9 -0.68 27.27 -35.60
CA ALA A 9 -0.54 28.53 -36.29
C ALA A 9 -1.70 29.55 -36.33
N LEU A 10 -1.37 30.74 -35.87
CA LEU A 10 -1.99 31.96 -36.38
C LEU A 10 -0.90 32.86 -36.96
N PHE A 11 -0.78 32.85 -38.27
CA PHE A 11 -0.21 33.92 -39.05
C PHE A 11 -1.25 35.02 -39.26
N SER A 12 -0.90 36.27 -38.98
CA SER A 12 -1.67 37.41 -39.49
C SER A 12 -0.74 38.24 -40.36
N ALA A 13 -1.12 38.33 -41.60
CA ALA A 13 -0.53 39.20 -42.61
C ALA A 13 -1.04 40.63 -42.43
N CYS A 14 -0.20 41.60 -42.61
CA CYS A 14 -0.61 42.94 -42.98
C CYS A 14 0.29 43.54 -44.02
N ALA A 15 -0.34 44.29 -44.91
CA ALA A 15 -0.03 44.62 -46.24
C ALA A 15 1.07 45.69 -46.43
N THR A 16 1.63 45.60 -47.58
CA THR A 16 2.46 46.47 -48.39
C THR A 16 2.09 47.95 -48.48
N GLU A 17 3.08 48.83 -48.35
CA GLU A 17 3.12 50.07 -49.13
C GLU A 17 4.52 50.30 -49.69
N ALA A 18 4.53 50.52 -51.02
CA ALA A 18 5.75 50.76 -51.81
C ALA A 18 6.05 52.25 -51.88
N LEU A 19 7.30 52.61 -51.69
CA LEU A 19 7.84 53.91 -52.11
C LEU A 19 9.22 53.71 -52.77
N LEU A 20 9.41 54.40 -53.88
CA LEU A 20 10.47 54.36 -54.87
C LEU A 20 11.84 54.88 -54.34
N PRO A 21 12.89 54.66 -55.10
CA PRO A 21 14.29 54.63 -54.59
C PRO A 21 15.00 55.99 -54.69
N THR A 22 15.84 56.25 -53.70
CA THR A 22 16.90 57.29 -53.81
C THR A 22 18.25 56.65 -53.85
N GLU A 23 19.11 57.17 -54.73
CA GLU A 23 20.46 56.72 -55.07
C GLU A 23 21.44 56.63 -53.91
N PRO A 24 22.51 55.81 -54.04
CA PRO A 24 23.33 55.40 -52.86
C PRO A 24 24.50 56.40 -52.64
N ALA A 25 24.73 56.72 -51.38
CA ALA A 25 25.93 57.32 -50.89
C ALA A 25 26.99 56.24 -50.65
N ALA A 26 28.27 56.53 -50.99
CA ALA A 26 29.39 55.62 -50.92
C ALA A 26 29.67 55.05 -49.52
N PRO A 27 30.13 53.81 -49.41
CA PRO A 27 30.31 53.14 -48.13
C PRO A 27 31.56 53.67 -47.41
N SER A 28 31.38 54.00 -46.12
CA SER A 28 32.47 54.16 -45.13
C SER A 28 32.96 52.75 -44.76
N PRO A 29 34.27 52.56 -44.47
CA PRO A 29 34.83 51.27 -44.19
C PRO A 29 34.16 50.64 -42.95
N ALA A 30 33.66 49.44 -43.17
CA ALA A 30 33.03 48.67 -42.08
C ALA A 30 34.10 48.29 -41.05
N GLN A 31 33.85 48.74 -39.78
CA GLN A 31 34.48 48.09 -38.64
C GLN A 31 33.95 46.67 -38.55
N GLU A 32 34.84 45.69 -38.56
CA GLU A 32 34.48 44.29 -38.23
C GLU A 32 33.83 44.28 -36.85
N PRO A 33 32.69 43.57 -36.68
CA PRO A 33 32.09 43.42 -35.37
C PRO A 33 33.04 42.60 -34.48
N GLU A 34 33.50 43.23 -33.41
CA GLU A 34 34.21 42.57 -32.33
C GLU A 34 33.37 41.34 -31.89
N ALA A 35 33.95 40.15 -32.06
CA ALA A 35 33.27 38.92 -31.69
C ALA A 35 32.86 38.97 -30.23
N ALA A 36 31.58 38.85 -29.95
CA ALA A 36 31.09 38.77 -28.60
C ALA A 36 31.86 37.72 -27.78
N PRO A 37 32.29 38.00 -26.56
CA PRO A 37 33.04 37.05 -25.74
C PRO A 37 32.26 35.75 -25.65
N THR A 38 32.90 34.65 -26.05
CA THR A 38 32.34 33.30 -25.88
C THR A 38 32.00 33.12 -24.39
N PRO A 39 30.76 32.79 -24.04
CA PRO A 39 30.42 32.60 -22.65
C PRO A 39 31.34 31.54 -22.05
N ALA A 40 31.88 31.84 -20.85
CA ALA A 40 32.71 30.87 -20.14
C ALA A 40 31.98 29.53 -20.02
N PRO A 41 32.65 28.40 -20.20
CA PRO A 41 32.00 27.09 -20.06
C PRO A 41 31.38 27.00 -18.66
N THR A 42 30.12 26.63 -18.61
CA THR A 42 29.43 26.34 -17.33
C THR A 42 30.24 25.28 -16.59
N PRO A 43 30.61 25.48 -15.32
CA PRO A 43 31.38 24.48 -14.59
C PRO A 43 30.63 23.16 -14.55
N GLU A 44 31.33 22.06 -14.74
CA GLU A 44 30.78 20.71 -14.65
C GLU A 44 30.24 20.48 -13.22
N PRO A 45 29.01 19.94 -13.04
CA PRO A 45 28.47 19.67 -11.71
C PRO A 45 29.37 18.74 -10.92
N ASP A 46 29.50 18.98 -9.62
CA ASP A 46 30.18 18.05 -8.71
C ASP A 46 29.35 16.80 -8.41
N ALA A 47 29.94 15.83 -7.72
CA ALA A 47 29.30 14.55 -7.42
C ALA A 47 28.00 14.70 -6.61
N ASP A 48 27.95 15.62 -5.65
CA ASP A 48 26.78 15.85 -4.80
C ASP A 48 25.63 16.49 -5.59
N ALA A 49 25.96 17.45 -6.47
CA ALA A 49 24.98 18.04 -7.38
C ALA A 49 24.41 17.01 -8.34
N LEU A 50 25.26 16.13 -8.92
CA LEU A 50 24.80 15.05 -9.80
C LEU A 50 23.89 14.05 -9.08
N CYS A 51 24.21 13.66 -7.85
CA CYS A 51 23.35 12.79 -7.03
C CYS A 51 22.00 13.46 -6.73
N THR A 52 22.00 14.75 -6.40
CA THR A 52 20.79 15.53 -6.18
C THR A 52 19.93 15.60 -7.43
N MET A 53 20.52 15.94 -8.58
CA MET A 53 19.82 16.00 -9.87
C MET A 53 19.20 14.65 -10.25
N CYS A 54 19.90 13.54 -9.99
CA CYS A 54 19.37 12.20 -10.25
C CYS A 54 18.14 11.90 -9.38
N ARG A 55 18.21 12.22 -8.08
CA ARG A 55 17.09 12.04 -7.16
C ARG A 55 15.88 12.88 -7.56
N ASP A 56 16.10 14.17 -7.85
CA ASP A 56 15.04 15.09 -8.27
C ASP A 56 14.42 14.65 -9.60
N GLY A 57 15.25 14.20 -10.56
CA GLY A 57 14.78 13.65 -11.82
C GLY A 57 13.93 12.39 -11.64
N PHE A 58 14.31 11.51 -10.70
CA PHE A 58 13.48 10.36 -10.34
C PHE A 58 12.10 10.80 -9.84
N PHE A 59 12.02 11.67 -8.82
CA PHE A 59 10.74 12.10 -8.26
C PHE A 59 9.90 12.94 -9.24
N ALA A 60 10.52 13.66 -10.15
CA ALA A 60 9.80 14.37 -11.21
C ALA A 60 9.12 13.42 -12.20
N ALA A 61 9.71 12.24 -12.42
CA ALA A 61 9.19 11.22 -13.33
C ALA A 61 8.29 10.20 -12.62
N PHE A 62 8.61 9.85 -11.36
CA PHE A 62 7.84 8.95 -10.51
C PHE A 62 6.73 9.72 -9.79
N ALA A 63 5.66 9.96 -10.52
CA ALA A 63 4.44 10.55 -9.99
C ALA A 63 3.26 9.67 -10.42
N PRO A 64 3.08 8.51 -9.77
CA PRO A 64 1.94 7.66 -10.05
C PRO A 64 0.66 8.42 -9.71
N ASP A 65 -0.26 8.54 -10.66
CA ASP A 65 -1.55 9.20 -10.45
C ASP A 65 -2.61 8.14 -10.11
N TYR A 66 -2.96 8.07 -8.84
CA TYR A 66 -4.04 7.23 -8.34
C TYR A 66 -5.31 8.03 -8.06
N SER A 67 -5.33 9.34 -8.34
CA SER A 67 -6.41 10.29 -7.99
C SER A 67 -7.74 10.02 -8.68
N GLY A 68 -7.76 9.24 -9.77
CA GLY A 68 -9.01 8.82 -10.43
C GLY A 68 -9.83 7.79 -9.65
N HIS A 69 -9.38 7.39 -8.46
CA HIS A 69 -9.90 6.26 -7.69
C HIS A 69 -10.34 6.72 -6.29
N ASP A 70 -11.37 7.57 -6.22
CA ASP A 70 -11.97 7.97 -4.95
C ASP A 70 -12.82 6.82 -4.38
N TYR A 71 -12.24 6.08 -3.44
CA TYR A 71 -12.91 4.99 -2.73
C TYR A 71 -13.16 5.30 -1.25
N THR A 72 -12.83 6.48 -0.80
CA THR A 72 -12.96 6.90 0.61
C THR A 72 -14.40 6.89 1.12
N SER A 73 -15.38 6.97 0.20
CA SER A 73 -16.80 6.93 0.52
C SER A 73 -17.42 5.53 0.50
N LEU A 74 -16.67 4.50 0.12
CA LEU A 74 -17.20 3.15 -0.05
C LEU A 74 -16.91 2.30 1.18
N GLY A 75 -17.94 1.61 1.69
CA GLY A 75 -17.75 0.57 2.68
C GLY A 75 -16.90 -0.58 2.09
N MET A 76 -16.22 -1.33 2.97
CA MET A 76 -15.35 -2.46 2.56
C MET A 76 -16.05 -3.43 1.59
N LEU A 77 -17.35 -3.71 1.77
CA LEU A 77 -18.11 -4.62 0.89
C LEU A 77 -18.32 -4.05 -0.51
N ASP A 78 -18.61 -2.74 -0.60
CA ASP A 78 -18.81 -2.08 -1.90
C ASP A 78 -17.50 -2.03 -2.68
N MET A 79 -16.41 -1.84 -1.97
CA MET A 79 -15.08 -1.80 -2.54
C MET A 79 -14.61 -3.17 -3.04
N LEU A 80 -14.84 -4.24 -2.30
CA LEU A 80 -14.56 -5.60 -2.78
C LEU A 80 -15.34 -5.90 -4.04
N GLY A 81 -16.63 -5.47 -4.12
CA GLY A 81 -17.45 -5.59 -5.33
C GLY A 81 -16.94 -4.75 -6.51
N LEU A 82 -16.19 -3.68 -6.27
CA LEU A 82 -15.55 -2.87 -7.31
C LEU A 82 -14.24 -3.50 -7.80
N ILE A 83 -13.43 -4.04 -6.89
CA ILE A 83 -12.19 -4.74 -7.24
C ILE A 83 -12.49 -5.95 -8.14
N GLU A 84 -13.53 -6.73 -7.84
CA GLU A 84 -13.96 -7.84 -8.71
C GLU A 84 -14.38 -7.40 -10.12
N LYS A 85 -14.84 -6.16 -10.27
CA LYS A 85 -15.33 -5.63 -11.57
C LYS A 85 -14.28 -4.84 -12.35
N GLN A 86 -13.21 -4.44 -11.72
CA GLN A 86 -12.17 -3.59 -12.32
C GLN A 86 -10.77 -4.19 -12.14
N PRO A 87 -10.26 -4.91 -13.15
CA PRO A 87 -8.87 -5.40 -13.15
C PRO A 87 -7.81 -4.28 -13.16
N LEU A 88 -8.24 -3.01 -13.10
CA LEU A 88 -7.40 -1.82 -13.23
C LEU A 88 -6.26 -1.76 -12.20
N TYR A 89 -6.50 -2.27 -10.99
CA TYR A 89 -5.48 -2.32 -9.95
C TYR A 89 -4.35 -3.29 -10.26
N ALA A 90 -4.66 -4.43 -10.86
CA ALA A 90 -3.65 -5.40 -11.27
C ALA A 90 -2.73 -4.82 -12.35
N GLU A 91 -3.26 -3.99 -13.25
CA GLU A 91 -2.48 -3.30 -14.28
C GLU A 91 -1.60 -2.18 -13.67
N LEU A 92 -2.14 -1.37 -12.74
CA LEU A 92 -1.39 -0.31 -12.06
C LEU A 92 -0.26 -0.86 -11.19
N ALA A 93 -0.47 -1.97 -10.53
CA ALA A 93 0.46 -2.53 -9.55
C ALA A 93 1.50 -3.49 -10.14
N ALA A 94 1.13 -4.24 -11.18
CA ALA A 94 2.11 -5.02 -11.94
C ALA A 94 3.25 -4.13 -12.46
N ASP A 95 3.04 -2.83 -12.45
CA ASP A 95 3.91 -1.86 -13.10
C ASP A 95 4.64 -0.93 -12.14
N THR A 96 4.22 -0.76 -10.86
CA THR A 96 4.87 0.23 -9.97
C THR A 96 6.37 -0.03 -9.80
N HIS A 97 6.77 -1.30 -9.64
CA HIS A 97 8.19 -1.67 -9.58
C HIS A 97 8.91 -1.38 -10.90
N THR A 98 8.27 -1.71 -12.02
CA THR A 98 8.78 -1.45 -13.38
C THR A 98 8.83 0.05 -13.65
N ILE A 99 7.80 0.81 -13.27
CA ILE A 99 7.76 2.27 -13.41
C ILE A 99 8.88 2.91 -12.59
N ALA A 100 9.04 2.53 -11.32
CA ALA A 100 10.14 3.03 -10.48
C ALA A 100 11.52 2.71 -11.09
N GLN A 101 11.68 1.49 -11.63
CA GLN A 101 12.92 1.09 -12.29
C GLN A 101 13.18 1.90 -13.58
N MET A 102 12.13 2.17 -14.38
CA MET A 102 12.22 3.00 -15.57
C MET A 102 12.59 4.44 -15.21
N CYS A 103 11.88 5.06 -14.24
CA CYS A 103 12.15 6.41 -13.77
C CYS A 103 13.59 6.57 -13.25
N ALA A 104 14.05 5.62 -12.44
CA ALA A 104 15.40 5.64 -11.90
C ALA A 104 16.46 5.46 -13.01
N ARG A 105 16.23 4.60 -13.99
CA ARG A 105 17.13 4.43 -15.15
C ARG A 105 17.19 5.68 -16.00
N THR A 106 16.05 6.31 -16.29
CA THR A 106 16.00 7.55 -17.08
C THR A 106 16.76 8.65 -16.35
N ALA A 107 16.47 8.92 -15.09
CA ALA A 107 17.16 9.93 -14.28
C ALA A 107 18.68 9.68 -14.22
N ALA A 108 19.10 8.42 -14.05
CA ALA A 108 20.51 8.06 -14.05
C ALA A 108 21.20 8.27 -15.41
N GLN A 109 20.52 7.98 -16.52
CA GLN A 109 21.05 8.20 -17.87
C GLN A 109 21.17 9.69 -18.21
N ASP A 110 20.17 10.48 -17.82
CA ASP A 110 20.19 11.93 -18.04
C ASP A 110 21.37 12.58 -17.31
N VAL A 111 21.59 12.21 -16.05
CA VAL A 111 22.72 12.73 -15.25
C VAL A 111 24.06 12.22 -15.82
N LYS A 112 24.14 10.95 -16.23
CA LYS A 112 25.34 10.43 -16.89
C LYS A 112 25.71 11.22 -18.16
N ALA A 113 24.70 11.64 -18.94
CA ALA A 113 24.93 12.41 -20.17
C ALA A 113 25.46 13.82 -19.89
N MET A 114 25.34 14.34 -18.68
CA MET A 114 25.77 15.69 -18.29
C MET A 114 27.18 15.77 -17.69
N SER A 115 27.81 14.64 -17.37
CA SER A 115 29.10 14.66 -16.66
C SER A 115 30.04 13.55 -17.11
N SER A 116 31.31 13.91 -17.27
CA SER A 116 32.40 12.97 -17.51
C SER A 116 32.81 12.15 -16.27
N LEU A 117 32.28 12.48 -15.11
CA LEU A 117 32.50 11.74 -13.86
C LEU A 117 31.83 10.36 -13.86
N ILE A 118 30.82 10.14 -14.73
CA ILE A 118 30.02 8.93 -14.74
C ILE A 118 30.17 8.16 -16.04
N ASP A 119 30.75 6.97 -15.97
CA ASP A 119 30.86 6.04 -17.11
C ASP A 119 29.76 4.98 -17.13
N ARG A 120 29.24 4.62 -15.94
CA ARG A 120 28.22 3.54 -15.73
C ARG A 120 27.12 3.96 -14.79
N THR A 121 25.96 3.34 -14.95
CA THR A 121 24.82 3.47 -14.03
C THR A 121 24.41 2.09 -13.52
N SER A 122 24.02 2.00 -12.25
CA SER A 122 23.44 0.83 -11.62
C SER A 122 22.13 1.25 -10.95
N VAL A 123 21.05 0.52 -11.18
CA VAL A 123 19.74 0.82 -10.61
C VAL A 123 19.22 -0.41 -9.91
N THR A 124 18.85 -0.27 -8.64
CA THR A 124 18.21 -1.29 -7.81
C THR A 124 16.91 -0.74 -7.27
N VAL A 125 15.82 -1.50 -7.41
CA VAL A 125 14.53 -1.19 -6.81
C VAL A 125 14.15 -2.31 -5.86
N THR A 126 13.75 -1.96 -4.66
CA THR A 126 13.32 -2.88 -3.59
C THR A 126 11.97 -2.45 -3.04
N GLY A 127 11.37 -3.28 -2.21
CA GLY A 127 10.07 -3.02 -1.58
C GLY A 127 8.94 -3.84 -2.19
N LYS A 128 7.77 -3.77 -1.54
CA LYS A 128 6.60 -4.60 -1.85
C LYS A 128 5.34 -3.75 -2.11
N LEU A 129 5.48 -2.66 -2.82
CA LEU A 129 4.32 -1.86 -3.23
C LEU A 129 3.58 -2.61 -4.34
N ASP A 130 2.76 -3.57 -3.94
CA ASP A 130 1.90 -4.32 -4.86
C ASP A 130 0.51 -3.66 -5.00
N TRP A 131 -0.33 -4.17 -5.91
CA TRP A 131 -1.64 -3.60 -6.18
C TRP A 131 -2.58 -3.64 -4.96
N ARG A 132 -2.42 -4.62 -4.07
CA ARG A 132 -3.25 -4.78 -2.86
C ARG A 132 -2.94 -3.67 -1.86
N LEU A 133 -1.68 -3.32 -1.74
CA LEU A 133 -1.24 -2.19 -0.93
C LEU A 133 -1.68 -0.86 -1.54
N ILE A 134 -1.60 -0.71 -2.86
CA ILE A 134 -2.12 0.46 -3.58
C ILE A 134 -3.63 0.58 -3.38
N ALA A 135 -4.38 -0.52 -3.50
CA ALA A 135 -5.82 -0.51 -3.26
C ALA A 135 -6.16 -0.08 -1.82
N ALA A 136 -5.42 -0.57 -0.82
CA ALA A 136 -5.57 -0.12 0.55
C ALA A 136 -5.25 1.38 0.71
N ALA A 137 -4.18 1.86 0.08
CA ALA A 137 -3.80 3.27 0.11
C ALA A 137 -4.88 4.16 -0.54
N CYS A 138 -5.35 3.82 -1.73
CA CYS A 138 -6.41 4.56 -2.43
C CYS A 138 -7.73 4.60 -1.66
N THR A 139 -7.97 3.60 -0.80
CA THR A 139 -9.20 3.51 0.00
C THR A 139 -9.13 4.32 1.28
N MET A 140 -7.97 4.33 1.91
CA MET A 140 -7.82 4.82 3.28
C MET A 140 -7.10 6.17 3.38
N LEU A 141 -6.51 6.66 2.29
CA LEU A 141 -5.74 7.91 2.26
C LEU A 141 -6.37 8.90 1.29
N ASP A 142 -6.45 10.17 1.70
CA ASP A 142 -6.97 11.26 0.86
C ASP A 142 -6.05 11.55 -0.35
N GLU A 143 -4.74 11.38 -0.19
CA GLU A 143 -3.72 11.66 -1.20
C GLU A 143 -2.72 10.50 -1.30
N PRO A 144 -3.15 9.32 -1.80
CA PRO A 144 -2.34 8.10 -1.81
C PRO A 144 -1.05 8.22 -2.62
N ASP A 145 -1.09 8.94 -3.74
CA ASP A 145 0.07 9.26 -4.60
C ASP A 145 1.14 10.04 -3.83
N LYS A 146 0.74 11.07 -3.08
CA LYS A 146 1.66 11.85 -2.24
C LYS A 146 2.22 11.04 -1.09
N ALA A 147 1.38 10.21 -0.44
CA ALA A 147 1.83 9.34 0.63
C ALA A 147 2.87 8.32 0.13
N ILE A 148 2.61 7.68 -1.01
CA ILE A 148 3.53 6.73 -1.62
C ILE A 148 4.85 7.42 -2.01
N ALA A 149 4.78 8.59 -2.64
CA ALA A 149 5.98 9.35 -3.01
C ALA A 149 6.79 9.80 -1.77
N ALA A 150 6.11 10.26 -0.71
CA ALA A 150 6.75 10.70 0.54
C ALA A 150 7.45 9.57 1.30
N HIS A 151 6.98 8.33 1.16
CA HIS A 151 7.56 7.14 1.78
C HIS A 151 8.43 6.31 0.82
N THR A 152 8.64 6.78 -0.40
CA THR A 152 9.62 6.19 -1.32
C THR A 152 11.00 6.76 -1.00
N ASP A 153 11.93 5.90 -0.61
CA ASP A 153 13.32 6.32 -0.35
C ASP A 153 14.18 6.16 -1.59
N VAL A 154 14.97 7.19 -1.89
CA VAL A 154 15.90 7.20 -3.05
C VAL A 154 17.28 7.61 -2.58
N SER A 155 18.19 6.64 -2.54
CA SER A 155 19.61 6.92 -2.30
C SER A 155 20.39 6.89 -3.62
N VAL A 156 21.23 7.90 -3.81
CA VAL A 156 22.09 8.03 -5.00
C VAL A 156 23.51 8.25 -4.54
N THR A 157 24.45 7.44 -5.07
CA THR A 157 25.88 7.54 -4.76
C THR A 157 26.72 7.39 -6.03
N ILE A 158 27.91 8.00 -6.01
CA ILE A 158 28.92 7.79 -7.07
C ILE A 158 30.11 7.06 -6.45
N GLU A 159 30.36 5.85 -6.91
CA GLU A 159 31.50 5.04 -6.51
C GLU A 159 32.44 4.82 -7.72
N GLY A 160 33.62 5.42 -7.62
CA GLY A 160 34.52 5.52 -8.78
C GLY A 160 33.84 6.31 -9.90
N LYS A 161 33.48 5.64 -11.01
CA LYS A 161 32.74 6.21 -12.13
C LYS A 161 31.37 5.57 -12.35
N THR A 162 30.82 4.93 -11.31
CA THR A 162 29.51 4.30 -11.35
C THR A 162 28.53 5.10 -10.51
N LEU A 163 27.45 5.59 -11.12
CA LEU A 163 26.30 6.16 -10.45
C LEU A 163 25.38 5.03 -10.01
N ASN A 164 25.24 4.83 -8.69
CA ASN A 164 24.36 3.84 -8.09
C ASN A 164 23.07 4.53 -7.63
N VAL A 165 21.94 4.06 -8.09
CA VAL A 165 20.61 4.54 -7.70
C VAL A 165 19.88 3.37 -7.03
N CYS A 166 19.54 3.53 -5.74
CA CYS A 166 18.77 2.56 -5.00
C CYS A 166 17.43 3.20 -4.62
N VAL A 167 16.34 2.60 -5.07
CA VAL A 167 14.97 3.00 -4.76
C VAL A 167 14.37 1.96 -3.84
N SER A 168 13.81 2.38 -2.69
CA SER A 168 13.02 1.54 -1.80
C SER A 168 11.58 2.02 -1.81
N LEU A 169 10.70 1.19 -2.38
CA LEU A 169 9.26 1.44 -2.36
C LEU A 169 8.70 1.14 -0.99
N PRO A 170 7.68 1.87 -0.51
CA PRO A 170 7.09 1.64 0.80
C PRO A 170 6.41 0.27 0.88
N ASP A 171 6.41 -0.30 2.07
CA ASP A 171 5.59 -1.43 2.47
C ASP A 171 4.36 -0.95 3.26
N PHE A 172 3.61 -1.89 3.83
CA PHE A 172 2.42 -1.59 4.62
C PHE A 172 2.75 -0.74 5.84
N ASP A 173 3.78 -1.10 6.59
CA ASP A 173 4.14 -0.40 7.81
C ASP A 173 4.63 1.03 7.55
N ALA A 174 5.40 1.23 6.49
CA ALA A 174 5.83 2.57 6.08
C ALA A 174 4.65 3.50 5.79
N LEU A 175 3.61 3.00 5.12
CA LEU A 175 2.46 3.81 4.74
C LEU A 175 1.47 4.04 5.89
N PHE A 176 1.25 3.05 6.76
CA PHE A 176 0.10 3.06 7.67
C PHE A 176 0.44 3.05 9.16
N ALA A 177 1.62 2.55 9.60
CA ALA A 177 1.96 2.52 11.02
C ALA A 177 1.96 3.90 11.70
N PRO A 178 2.34 5.01 11.04
CA PRO A 178 2.32 6.34 11.66
C PRO A 178 0.93 6.98 11.79
N LEU A 179 -0.10 6.36 11.20
CA LEU A 179 -1.43 6.96 11.08
C LEU A 179 -2.31 6.67 12.31
N ALA A 180 -3.43 7.37 12.38
CA ALA A 180 -4.44 7.14 13.40
C ALA A 180 -4.94 5.68 13.35
N SER A 181 -5.23 5.13 14.51
CA SER A 181 -5.59 3.71 14.72
C SER A 181 -6.72 3.22 13.81
N ASP A 182 -7.75 4.04 13.57
CA ASP A 182 -8.88 3.68 12.70
C ASP A 182 -8.46 3.54 11.22
N VAL A 183 -7.62 4.44 10.71
CA VAL A 183 -7.07 4.39 9.35
C VAL A 183 -6.14 3.19 9.20
N HIS A 184 -5.21 3.01 10.14
CA HIS A 184 -4.28 1.89 10.16
C HIS A 184 -5.01 0.54 10.11
N TYR A 185 -5.99 0.33 11.01
CA TYR A 185 -6.72 -0.95 11.07
C TYR A 185 -7.70 -1.14 9.92
N GLY A 186 -8.26 -0.07 9.38
CA GLY A 186 -9.05 -0.13 8.15
C GLY A 186 -8.19 -0.62 6.98
N ALA A 187 -7.03 -0.02 6.79
CA ALA A 187 -6.06 -0.42 5.79
C ALA A 187 -5.58 -1.87 5.99
N MET A 188 -5.23 -2.23 7.24
CA MET A 188 -4.79 -3.58 7.58
C MET A 188 -5.84 -4.63 7.23
N SER A 189 -7.09 -4.42 7.64
CA SER A 189 -8.18 -5.36 7.36
C SER A 189 -8.37 -5.58 5.86
N LEU A 190 -8.32 -4.51 5.08
CA LEU A 190 -8.44 -4.59 3.63
C LEU A 190 -7.23 -5.28 3.01
N TYR A 191 -6.03 -4.82 3.33
CA TYR A 191 -4.80 -5.40 2.79
C TYR A 191 -4.67 -6.88 3.12
N CYS A 192 -4.92 -7.28 4.37
CA CYS A 192 -4.95 -8.69 4.78
C CYS A 192 -5.96 -9.50 3.97
N TYR A 193 -7.16 -8.94 3.76
CA TYR A 193 -8.18 -9.63 2.98
C TYR A 193 -7.74 -9.85 1.54
N LEU A 194 -7.27 -8.80 0.86
CA LEU A 194 -6.77 -8.89 -0.51
C LEU A 194 -5.57 -9.82 -0.63
N ASN A 195 -4.64 -9.75 0.33
CA ASN A 195 -3.44 -10.58 0.36
C ASN A 195 -3.76 -12.07 0.58
N THR A 196 -4.89 -12.38 1.23
CA THR A 196 -5.34 -13.75 1.46
C THR A 196 -6.16 -14.31 0.30
N THR A 197 -6.89 -13.46 -0.41
CA THR A 197 -7.92 -13.91 -1.36
C THR A 197 -7.56 -13.79 -2.82
N TYR A 198 -6.58 -12.95 -3.17
CA TYR A 198 -6.22 -12.69 -4.56
C TYR A 198 -4.73 -12.89 -4.84
N ASP A 199 -4.40 -13.37 -6.02
CA ASP A 199 -3.03 -13.41 -6.53
C ASP A 199 -2.60 -12.07 -7.16
N ASN A 200 -1.38 -12.01 -7.68
CA ASN A 200 -0.85 -10.81 -8.33
C ASN A 200 -1.59 -10.41 -9.63
N ASN A 201 -2.38 -11.33 -10.19
CA ASN A 201 -3.19 -11.08 -11.38
C ASN A 201 -4.64 -10.71 -11.02
N ALA A 202 -4.92 -10.40 -9.76
CA ALA A 202 -6.25 -10.15 -9.21
C ALA A 202 -7.24 -11.32 -9.43
N GLN A 203 -6.71 -12.56 -9.46
CA GLN A 203 -7.52 -13.77 -9.52
C GLN A 203 -7.79 -14.30 -8.12
N ILE A 204 -9.02 -14.73 -7.88
CA ILE A 204 -9.39 -15.32 -6.58
C ILE A 204 -8.60 -16.62 -6.39
N LEU A 205 -7.88 -16.70 -5.27
CA LEU A 205 -7.16 -17.91 -4.87
C LEU A 205 -8.11 -18.95 -4.30
N ASP A 206 -7.75 -20.23 -4.51
CA ASP A 206 -8.25 -21.33 -3.69
C ASP A 206 -7.31 -21.46 -2.48
N ASN A 207 -7.78 -21.05 -1.30
CA ASN A 207 -6.95 -20.92 -0.11
C ASN A 207 -7.55 -21.70 1.06
N ASP A 208 -6.85 -22.72 1.54
CA ASP A 208 -7.24 -23.52 2.71
C ASP A 208 -6.89 -22.87 4.06
N GLY A 209 -6.19 -21.72 4.03
CA GLY A 209 -5.76 -20.99 5.21
C GLY A 209 -4.70 -21.70 6.03
N SER A 210 -4.00 -22.69 5.45
CA SER A 210 -2.92 -23.38 6.13
C SER A 210 -1.74 -22.45 6.41
N TYR A 211 -1.15 -22.58 7.59
CA TYR A 211 0.04 -21.83 8.02
C TYR A 211 0.86 -22.70 8.97
N GLU A 212 2.16 -22.75 8.76
CA GLU A 212 3.05 -23.53 9.61
C GLU A 212 3.29 -22.82 10.95
N LEU A 213 2.77 -23.41 12.03
CA LEU A 213 2.97 -22.94 13.39
C LEU A 213 3.80 -23.97 14.18
N SER A 214 4.82 -23.48 14.90
CA SER A 214 5.63 -24.36 15.77
C SER A 214 4.82 -24.87 16.95
N ASP A 215 5.25 -25.99 17.53
CA ASP A 215 4.61 -26.53 18.75
C ASP A 215 4.78 -25.58 19.95
N GLU A 216 5.91 -24.88 20.01
CA GLU A 216 6.18 -23.87 21.02
C GLU A 216 5.17 -22.72 20.93
N TYR A 217 4.89 -22.25 19.72
CA TYR A 217 3.89 -21.20 19.53
C TYR A 217 2.48 -21.69 19.86
N ILE A 218 2.10 -22.89 19.42
CA ILE A 218 0.77 -23.47 19.74
C ILE A 218 0.58 -23.59 21.26
N ALA A 219 1.64 -23.89 22.03
CA ALA A 219 1.57 -23.95 23.48
C ALA A 219 1.29 -22.60 24.16
N THR A 220 1.47 -21.48 23.46
CA THR A 220 1.10 -20.13 23.93
C THR A 220 -0.35 -19.75 23.64
N ILE A 221 -1.14 -20.64 23.05
CA ILE A 221 -2.51 -20.36 22.63
C ILE A 221 -3.49 -21.19 23.49
N ILE A 222 -4.58 -20.59 23.91
CA ILE A 222 -5.75 -21.34 24.43
C ILE A 222 -6.93 -21.21 23.49
N ASP A 223 -7.82 -22.21 23.57
CA ASP A 223 -9.14 -22.09 22.98
C ASP A 223 -10.04 -21.20 23.86
N PRO A 224 -10.58 -20.09 23.34
CA PRO A 224 -11.37 -19.17 24.16
C PRO A 224 -12.71 -19.78 24.62
N LEU A 225 -13.21 -20.80 23.89
CA LEU A 225 -14.50 -21.43 24.18
C LEU A 225 -14.43 -22.97 24.06
N PRO A 226 -13.60 -23.66 24.87
CA PRO A 226 -13.22 -25.05 24.66
C PRO A 226 -14.36 -26.06 24.73
N LYS A 227 -15.46 -25.71 25.40
CA LYS A 227 -16.65 -26.57 25.53
C LYS A 227 -17.69 -26.35 24.43
N ARG A 228 -17.39 -25.50 23.46
CA ARG A 228 -18.30 -25.14 22.39
C ARG A 228 -17.96 -25.87 21.10
N HIS A 229 -18.98 -26.12 20.30
CA HIS A 229 -18.78 -26.69 18.98
C HIS A 229 -18.14 -25.64 18.07
N ILE A 230 -17.08 -26.05 17.38
CA ILE A 230 -16.47 -25.31 16.27
C ILE A 230 -16.71 -26.09 14.99
N LYS A 231 -16.90 -25.34 13.91
CA LYS A 231 -17.03 -25.90 12.56
C LYS A 231 -16.02 -25.18 11.68
N ASP A 232 -15.32 -25.97 10.86
CA ASP A 232 -14.53 -25.40 9.81
C ASP A 232 -15.47 -24.71 8.81
N GLY A 233 -15.43 -23.41 8.82
CA GLY A 233 -16.18 -22.55 7.92
C GLY A 233 -15.26 -21.65 7.10
N TRP A 234 -13.95 -21.95 7.15
CA TRP A 234 -12.94 -21.18 6.46
C TRP A 234 -13.25 -21.02 4.98
N TYR A 235 -12.98 -19.85 4.46
CA TYR A 235 -13.10 -19.47 3.05
C TYR A 235 -14.48 -19.66 2.42
N GLY A 236 -15.49 -19.98 3.24
CA GLY A 236 -16.89 -20.13 2.79
C GLY A 236 -17.43 -18.81 2.21
N ASP A 237 -18.30 -18.93 1.20
CA ASP A 237 -18.95 -17.77 0.60
C ASP A 237 -19.77 -16.99 1.61
N ARG A 238 -19.61 -15.67 1.59
CA ARG A 238 -20.40 -14.70 2.35
C ARG A 238 -20.98 -13.67 1.37
N SER A 239 -22.08 -13.05 1.75
CA SER A 239 -22.68 -11.96 0.96
C SER A 239 -22.87 -12.29 -0.53
N LYS A 240 -23.40 -13.48 -0.83
CA LYS A 240 -23.65 -13.96 -2.21
C LYS A 240 -22.37 -14.08 -3.06
N SER A 241 -21.31 -14.61 -2.49
CA SER A 241 -20.00 -14.84 -3.11
C SER A 241 -19.16 -13.57 -3.36
N THR A 242 -19.52 -12.44 -2.77
CA THR A 242 -18.70 -11.22 -2.87
C THR A 242 -17.64 -11.13 -1.77
N ARG A 243 -17.70 -12.00 -0.77
CA ARG A 243 -16.76 -12.00 0.38
C ARG A 243 -16.51 -13.41 0.86
N ARG A 244 -15.26 -13.69 1.24
CA ARG A 244 -14.83 -14.95 1.87
C ARG A 244 -14.86 -14.86 3.40
N HIS A 245 -15.08 -16.00 4.04
CA HIS A 245 -15.08 -16.11 5.51
C HIS A 245 -13.65 -16.25 6.03
N MET A 246 -13.11 -15.20 6.65
CA MET A 246 -11.72 -15.14 7.14
C MET A 246 -11.65 -15.44 8.64
N GLY A 247 -12.16 -16.59 9.07
CA GLY A 247 -12.15 -16.95 10.48
C GLY A 247 -12.92 -18.23 10.78
N THR A 248 -13.18 -18.45 12.06
CA THR A 248 -13.94 -19.58 12.59
C THR A 248 -15.06 -19.08 13.50
N ASP A 249 -16.30 -19.56 13.26
CA ASP A 249 -17.45 -19.22 14.07
C ASP A 249 -17.63 -20.25 15.19
N ILE A 250 -17.62 -19.78 16.43
CA ILE A 250 -17.79 -20.59 17.64
C ILE A 250 -19.13 -20.23 18.29
N ARG A 251 -20.16 -21.07 18.11
CA ARG A 251 -21.49 -20.82 18.69
C ARG A 251 -21.44 -20.84 20.20
N ALA A 252 -21.99 -19.82 20.83
CA ALA A 252 -22.02 -19.68 22.27
C ALA A 252 -23.28 -18.94 22.70
N ARG A 253 -23.47 -18.81 24.01
CA ARG A 253 -24.55 -18.00 24.56
C ARG A 253 -24.15 -16.54 24.54
N GLU A 254 -25.10 -15.68 24.27
CA GLU A 254 -24.92 -14.25 24.51
C GLU A 254 -24.51 -13.99 25.97
N TRP A 255 -23.60 -13.03 26.18
CA TRP A 255 -22.97 -12.73 27.47
C TRP A 255 -22.03 -13.83 28.03
N GLN A 256 -21.67 -14.82 27.24
CA GLN A 256 -20.61 -15.75 27.65
C GLN A 256 -19.25 -15.05 27.57
N ASP A 257 -18.42 -15.23 28.61
CA ASP A 257 -17.08 -14.67 28.69
C ASP A 257 -16.22 -15.10 27.50
N ILE A 258 -15.45 -14.15 26.97
CA ILE A 258 -14.42 -14.36 25.95
C ILE A 258 -13.06 -14.10 26.61
N PRO A 259 -12.30 -15.12 26.98
CA PRO A 259 -10.92 -14.96 27.39
C PRO A 259 -10.00 -14.75 26.16
N SER A 260 -8.91 -14.00 26.34
CA SER A 260 -7.89 -13.86 25.31
C SER A 260 -7.25 -15.21 24.97
N CYS A 261 -7.12 -15.53 23.70
CA CYS A 261 -6.42 -16.74 23.24
C CYS A 261 -4.94 -16.75 23.64
N THR A 262 -4.34 -15.59 23.73
CA THR A 262 -2.89 -15.39 23.91
C THR A 262 -2.63 -14.19 24.82
N ALA A 263 -1.44 -14.09 25.36
CA ALA A 263 -0.93 -12.83 25.93
C ALA A 263 -0.57 -11.88 24.78
N GLY A 264 -0.73 -10.58 25.00
CA GLY A 264 -0.43 -9.59 23.98
C GLY A 264 -0.91 -8.19 24.33
N GLU A 265 -0.86 -7.30 23.36
CA GLU A 265 -1.34 -5.92 23.45
C GLU A 265 -2.69 -5.80 22.78
N VAL A 266 -3.63 -5.11 23.43
CA VAL A 266 -4.89 -4.71 22.82
C VAL A 266 -4.61 -3.59 21.81
N VAL A 267 -4.68 -3.91 20.56
CA VAL A 267 -4.32 -2.97 19.48
C VAL A 267 -5.54 -2.31 18.85
N ARG A 268 -6.74 -2.87 19.04
CA ARG A 268 -7.98 -2.27 18.54
C ARG A 268 -9.19 -2.65 19.37
N ILE A 269 -10.03 -1.65 19.66
CA ILE A 269 -11.37 -1.79 20.23
C ILE A 269 -12.31 -0.92 19.40
N ALA A 270 -13.19 -1.54 18.59
CA ALA A 270 -14.02 -0.78 17.66
C ALA A 270 -15.33 -1.48 17.30
N TYR A 271 -16.13 -0.81 16.50
CA TYR A 271 -17.33 -1.33 15.83
C TYR A 271 -17.23 -1.10 14.32
N ASN A 272 -17.67 -2.06 13.54
CA ASN A 272 -18.03 -1.88 12.14
C ASN A 272 -19.20 -2.80 11.78
N ASP A 273 -19.87 -2.52 10.65
CA ASP A 273 -21.10 -3.22 10.26
C ASP A 273 -20.89 -4.71 9.92
N ILE A 274 -19.67 -5.16 9.71
CA ILE A 274 -19.34 -6.56 9.43
C ILE A 274 -19.00 -7.29 10.71
N ALA A 275 -17.99 -6.83 11.44
CA ALA A 275 -17.48 -7.47 12.64
C ALA A 275 -18.34 -7.23 13.89
N GLY A 276 -19.25 -6.22 13.84
CA GLY A 276 -19.92 -5.74 15.03
C GLY A 276 -18.93 -5.07 16.00
N ASN A 277 -19.20 -5.19 17.30
CA ASN A 277 -18.23 -4.83 18.33
C ASN A 277 -17.11 -5.87 18.35
N TYR A 278 -15.86 -5.40 18.32
CA TYR A 278 -14.71 -6.31 18.29
C TYR A 278 -13.51 -5.76 19.06
N VAL A 279 -12.67 -6.70 19.49
CA VAL A 279 -11.37 -6.44 20.10
C VAL A 279 -10.33 -7.18 19.28
N THR A 280 -9.17 -6.56 19.03
CA THR A 280 -8.02 -7.22 18.43
C THR A 280 -6.83 -7.16 19.38
N VAL A 281 -6.24 -8.30 19.63
CA VAL A 281 -5.01 -8.46 20.42
C VAL A 281 -3.87 -8.85 19.48
N LYS A 282 -2.75 -8.14 19.55
CA LYS A 282 -1.50 -8.51 18.89
C LYS A 282 -0.62 -9.24 19.90
N ASP A 283 -0.24 -10.47 19.61
CA ASP A 283 0.62 -11.25 20.49
C ASP A 283 2.13 -10.89 20.33
N ASP A 284 2.95 -11.46 21.19
CA ASP A 284 4.40 -11.19 21.20
C ASP A 284 5.14 -11.79 19.99
N TYR A 285 4.48 -12.63 19.20
CA TYR A 285 4.99 -13.22 17.97
C TYR A 285 4.55 -12.44 16.71
N GLY A 286 3.72 -11.40 16.90
CA GLY A 286 3.23 -10.54 15.83
C GLY A 286 1.92 -11.01 15.17
N PHE A 287 1.28 -12.06 15.69
CA PHE A 287 -0.05 -12.47 15.23
C PHE A 287 -1.14 -11.59 15.84
N TYR A 288 -2.18 -11.33 15.04
CA TYR A 288 -3.36 -10.58 15.49
C TYR A 288 -4.54 -11.54 15.67
N TYR A 289 -5.18 -11.46 16.82
CA TYR A 289 -6.38 -12.21 17.16
C TYR A 289 -7.56 -11.25 17.26
N SER A 290 -8.52 -11.35 16.32
CA SER A 290 -9.71 -10.49 16.33
C SER A 290 -10.93 -11.28 16.80
N TYR A 291 -11.57 -10.76 17.87
CA TYR A 291 -12.74 -11.33 18.53
C TYR A 291 -13.95 -10.47 18.17
N CYS A 292 -14.83 -10.98 17.30
CA CYS A 292 -15.91 -10.21 16.70
C CYS A 292 -17.30 -10.59 17.22
N HIS A 293 -18.31 -9.80 16.85
CA HIS A 293 -19.72 -9.93 17.20
C HIS A 293 -20.00 -9.86 18.70
N MET A 294 -19.17 -9.14 19.46
CA MET A 294 -19.32 -8.98 20.90
C MET A 294 -20.60 -8.23 21.24
N VAL A 295 -21.14 -8.41 22.46
CA VAL A 295 -22.38 -7.75 22.92
C VAL A 295 -22.21 -6.23 22.89
N GLU A 296 -21.12 -5.75 23.47
CA GLU A 296 -20.79 -4.34 23.61
C GLU A 296 -19.27 -4.16 23.47
N LEU A 297 -18.83 -2.93 23.27
CA LEU A 297 -17.42 -2.64 23.38
C LEU A 297 -17.00 -2.82 24.84
N THR A 298 -15.84 -3.44 25.04
CA THR A 298 -15.27 -3.58 26.37
C THR A 298 -15.01 -2.19 26.97
N THR A 299 -15.38 -2.02 28.25
CA THR A 299 -15.15 -0.76 28.98
C THR A 299 -14.03 -0.87 30.03
N PHE A 300 -13.46 -2.06 30.19
CA PHE A 300 -12.40 -2.35 31.16
C PHE A 300 -11.02 -2.57 30.53
N LEU A 301 -10.93 -2.41 29.20
CA LEU A 301 -9.68 -2.42 28.41
C LEU A 301 -9.64 -1.18 27.54
N SER A 302 -8.42 -0.75 27.23
CA SER A 302 -8.11 0.32 26.29
C SER A 302 -7.11 -0.17 25.25
N GLU A 303 -7.07 0.46 24.09
CA GLU A 303 -5.99 0.23 23.13
C GLU A 303 -4.66 0.60 23.80
N GLY A 304 -3.63 -0.26 23.64
CA GLY A 304 -2.35 -0.19 24.32
C GLY A 304 -2.26 -1.01 25.61
N ASP A 305 -3.38 -1.49 26.17
CA ASP A 305 -3.35 -2.34 27.36
C ASP A 305 -2.74 -3.71 27.06
N ARG A 306 -1.95 -4.22 27.98
CA ARG A 306 -1.47 -5.59 27.97
C ARG A 306 -2.50 -6.54 28.56
N VAL A 307 -2.76 -7.64 27.88
CA VAL A 307 -3.60 -8.74 28.39
C VAL A 307 -2.78 -10.03 28.51
N GLU A 308 -3.14 -10.82 29.52
CA GLU A 308 -2.58 -12.15 29.72
C GLU A 308 -3.41 -13.20 28.97
N GLN A 309 -2.81 -14.34 28.62
CA GLN A 309 -3.53 -15.49 28.13
C GLN A 309 -4.63 -15.89 29.11
N GLY A 310 -5.88 -16.02 28.63
CA GLY A 310 -7.04 -16.36 29.46
C GLY A 310 -7.68 -15.18 30.20
N GLN A 311 -7.12 -13.99 30.11
CA GLN A 311 -7.75 -12.78 30.66
C GLN A 311 -9.05 -12.46 29.91
N LEU A 312 -10.09 -12.07 30.65
CA LEU A 312 -11.36 -11.65 30.07
C LEU A 312 -11.17 -10.40 29.20
N ILE A 313 -11.64 -10.46 27.96
CA ILE A 313 -11.59 -9.33 27.01
C ILE A 313 -12.95 -8.81 26.60
N GLY A 314 -14.01 -9.56 26.87
CA GLY A 314 -15.39 -9.17 26.59
C GLY A 314 -16.35 -10.35 26.60
N HIS A 315 -17.50 -10.19 25.96
CA HIS A 315 -18.58 -11.18 26.00
C HIS A 315 -19.14 -11.46 24.60
N VAL A 316 -19.51 -12.72 24.36
CA VAL A 316 -20.16 -13.16 23.12
C VAL A 316 -21.46 -12.41 22.91
N GLY A 317 -21.69 -11.93 21.71
CA GLY A 317 -22.91 -11.24 21.30
C GLY A 317 -23.41 -11.65 19.92
N ASN A 318 -24.15 -10.74 19.30
CA ASN A 318 -24.78 -10.91 17.99
C ASN A 318 -24.80 -9.57 17.22
N THR A 319 -23.77 -8.74 17.39
CA THR A 319 -23.67 -7.42 16.74
C THR A 319 -23.03 -7.52 15.36
N GLY A 320 -23.24 -6.50 14.52
CA GLY A 320 -22.74 -6.48 13.13
C GLY A 320 -23.50 -7.45 12.21
N ASN A 321 -22.81 -8.01 11.21
CA ASN A 321 -23.39 -8.94 10.25
C ASN A 321 -23.44 -10.37 10.80
N SER A 322 -24.35 -10.61 11.75
CA SER A 322 -24.51 -11.87 12.48
C SER A 322 -25.98 -12.26 12.63
N ASP A 323 -26.31 -13.52 12.40
CA ASP A 323 -27.66 -14.06 12.46
C ASP A 323 -27.99 -14.70 13.83
N ALA A 324 -27.00 -15.05 14.64
CA ALA A 324 -27.18 -15.71 15.93
C ALA A 324 -25.94 -15.51 16.83
N PRO A 325 -26.09 -15.56 18.17
CA PRO A 325 -24.96 -15.38 19.07
C PRO A 325 -23.82 -16.37 18.81
N HIS A 326 -22.64 -15.85 18.55
CA HIS A 326 -21.41 -16.59 18.34
C HIS A 326 -20.18 -15.69 18.52
N LEU A 327 -19.03 -16.28 18.73
CA LEU A 327 -17.74 -15.64 18.58
C LEU A 327 -17.22 -15.94 17.17
N HIS A 328 -17.01 -14.93 16.36
CA HIS A 328 -16.16 -15.04 15.18
C HIS A 328 -14.73 -14.71 15.59
N LEU A 329 -13.84 -15.69 15.43
CA LEU A 329 -12.41 -15.54 15.69
C LEU A 329 -11.66 -15.52 14.35
N SER A 330 -10.91 -14.46 14.12
CA SER A 330 -9.94 -14.37 13.03
C SER A 330 -8.51 -14.36 13.57
N ILE A 331 -7.57 -14.96 12.84
CA ILE A 331 -6.13 -14.88 13.11
C ILE A 331 -5.43 -14.35 11.86
N ILE A 332 -4.58 -13.35 12.05
CA ILE A 332 -3.76 -12.76 10.99
C ILE A 332 -2.29 -13.00 11.34
N ALA A 333 -1.53 -13.58 10.41
CA ALA A 333 -0.10 -13.78 10.54
C ALA A 333 0.69 -12.46 10.37
N PRO A 334 1.96 -12.39 10.83
CA PRO A 334 2.80 -11.19 10.72
C PRO A 334 2.98 -10.66 9.30
N GLU A 335 2.85 -11.51 8.28
CA GLU A 335 2.93 -11.15 6.85
C GLU A 335 1.62 -10.57 6.30
N TYR A 336 0.67 -10.18 7.18
CA TYR A 336 -0.64 -9.65 6.80
C TYR A 336 -1.48 -10.62 5.96
N VAL A 337 -1.51 -11.90 6.37
CA VAL A 337 -2.32 -12.97 5.76
C VAL A 337 -3.25 -13.57 6.81
N TYR A 338 -4.53 -13.66 6.51
CA TYR A 338 -5.44 -14.44 7.35
C TYR A 338 -5.10 -15.94 7.28
N ILE A 339 -5.12 -16.59 8.42
CA ILE A 339 -4.96 -18.04 8.53
C ILE A 339 -6.24 -18.69 9.08
N ASN A 340 -6.46 -19.97 8.76
CA ASN A 340 -7.61 -20.69 9.25
C ASN A 340 -7.49 -20.99 10.76
N PRO A 341 -8.33 -20.41 11.63
CA PRO A 341 -8.26 -20.67 13.05
C PRO A 341 -8.71 -22.09 13.46
N TYR A 342 -9.48 -22.77 12.62
CA TYR A 342 -10.02 -24.09 12.95
C TYR A 342 -8.94 -25.14 13.24
N PRO A 343 -7.94 -25.39 12.36
CA PRO A 343 -6.87 -26.35 12.66
C PRO A 343 -6.02 -25.90 13.86
N VAL A 344 -5.81 -24.60 14.06
CA VAL A 344 -5.09 -24.05 15.25
C VAL A 344 -5.81 -24.46 16.52
N LEU A 345 -7.10 -24.16 16.62
CA LEU A 345 -7.93 -24.50 17.78
C LEU A 345 -8.07 -26.02 17.95
N ALA A 346 -8.09 -26.79 16.86
CA ALA A 346 -8.12 -28.26 16.93
C ALA A 346 -6.82 -28.82 17.54
N ARG A 347 -5.66 -28.29 17.17
CA ARG A 347 -4.37 -28.64 17.81
C ARG A 347 -4.37 -28.32 19.30
N VAL A 348 -4.83 -27.13 19.67
CA VAL A 348 -4.94 -26.69 21.08
C VAL A 348 -5.86 -27.60 21.88
N ARG A 349 -7.01 -28.01 21.29
CA ARG A 349 -8.00 -28.86 21.98
C ARG A 349 -7.60 -30.31 22.10
N TYR A 350 -7.00 -30.87 21.07
CA TYR A 350 -6.87 -32.32 20.89
C TYR A 350 -5.42 -32.79 20.76
N GLY A 351 -4.46 -31.87 20.70
CA GLY A 351 -3.03 -32.17 20.52
C GLY A 351 -2.72 -32.85 19.18
N LYS A 352 -3.47 -32.53 18.12
CA LYS A 352 -3.38 -33.21 16.81
C LYS A 352 -3.03 -32.23 15.72
#